data_b0f1dd20a200f139f3be5db2d9d4fda9
#
_entry.id   b0f1dd20a200f139f3be5db2d9d4fda9
#
_cell.length_a   1.000
_cell.length_b   1.000
_cell.length_c   1.000
_cell.angle_alpha   90.00
_cell.angle_beta   90.00
_cell.angle_gamma   90.00
#
_symmetry.space_group_name_H-M   'P 1'
#
loop_
_entity.id
_entity.type
_entity.pdbx_description
1 polymer ?
#
loop_
_entity_poly.entity_id
_entity_poly.type
_entity_poly.pdbx_seq_one_letter_code
_entity_poly.pdbx_strand_id
1 'polypeptide(L)'
;MPAAVVFRSATSSTSTTRSWQQRDQEMMMDMETCAMAFRILRMHGYDVPSDVLSHFSEESRVHDSVHGNQNDTKALLELYKAFNVRILEDDTTLDKVGSWTAELLRQQLRSGTVSSSVMPQEVEYALQLPFYPYTLEPLEHKRNIEHFSANGIHMRKSEFLPRDAAEDILALAVAEFHSAQSLYRQELQYMESWVKEVRLDQLKFVRILPLDVLFFLASSVLPRELSDARIAWIQNCILTVVVDDFFDVAGSREELENLVAQFEKWDAHDEVGFCSENVETVFYALYNTSNKIGARATEVQNRSVNSHIAELWVDTVRAMRKDAEWSREGYVPTMLEYMPVAEVSFALGPIIRAPLYLIGPELSEEVVRGPEYGELARLTDVCCRLLNDMATYKTESGDGKVANSVLLLAGGAGGGEAASVEAAKDEIRRTVEASKRELLGLVTRDDAPAADAGGRVPRPCKDLFWNMCKVANLTYLQANGYCSLEEMVGATSAVVHEQLKV
;
A
#
# COMPACT_ATOMS: atom_id res chain seq x y z
N MET A 1 7.31 15.23 -2.95
CA MET A 1 8.66 15.76 -2.60
C MET A 1 8.83 17.14 -3.22
N PRO A 2 9.35 18.18 -2.53
CA PRO A 2 9.64 19.46 -3.18
C PRO A 2 10.67 19.28 -4.31
N ALA A 3 10.51 20.01 -5.39
CA ALA A 3 11.36 19.94 -6.58
C ALA A 3 12.89 19.99 -6.28
N ALA A 4 13.29 20.68 -5.21
CA ALA A 4 14.69 20.76 -4.80
C ALA A 4 15.24 19.44 -4.21
N VAL A 5 14.42 18.63 -3.53
CA VAL A 5 14.79 17.31 -3.00
C VAL A 5 14.84 16.31 -4.14
N VAL A 6 13.91 16.39 -5.08
CA VAL A 6 13.91 15.57 -6.31
C VAL A 6 15.15 15.88 -7.16
N PHE A 7 15.54 17.14 -7.30
CA PHE A 7 16.72 17.51 -8.09
C PHE A 7 18.04 17.04 -7.45
N ARG A 8 18.16 17.07 -6.11
CA ARG A 8 19.34 16.52 -5.39
C ARG A 8 19.32 15.01 -5.33
N SER A 9 18.16 14.39 -5.21
CA SER A 9 18.01 12.93 -5.31
C SER A 9 18.46 12.43 -6.70
N ALA A 10 18.03 13.09 -7.78
CA ALA A 10 18.44 12.73 -9.14
C ALA A 10 19.94 12.91 -9.38
N THR A 11 20.58 13.97 -8.88
CA THR A 11 22.03 14.17 -9.03
C THR A 11 22.84 13.22 -8.15
N SER A 12 22.40 12.92 -6.95
CA SER A 12 22.99 11.90 -6.07
C SER A 12 22.85 10.51 -6.67
N SER A 13 21.65 10.19 -7.19
CA SER A 13 21.37 8.94 -7.91
C SER A 13 22.28 8.76 -9.13
N THR A 14 22.51 9.82 -9.93
CA THR A 14 23.37 9.76 -11.13
C THR A 14 24.84 9.50 -10.78
N SER A 15 25.35 10.08 -9.72
CA SER A 15 26.72 9.84 -9.23
C SER A 15 26.87 8.42 -8.69
N THR A 16 25.92 7.97 -7.88
CA THR A 16 25.88 6.60 -7.32
C THR A 16 25.73 5.57 -8.44
N THR A 17 24.89 5.82 -9.45
CA THR A 17 24.74 4.96 -10.63
C THR A 17 26.04 4.83 -11.40
N ARG A 18 26.78 5.94 -11.59
CA ARG A 18 28.06 5.91 -12.29
C ARG A 18 29.10 5.08 -11.53
N SER A 19 29.26 5.28 -10.23
CA SER A 19 30.18 4.49 -9.39
C SER A 19 29.77 3.00 -9.35
N TRP A 20 28.46 2.73 -9.30
CA TRP A 20 27.94 1.37 -9.38
C TRP A 20 28.26 0.69 -10.72
N GLN A 21 28.00 1.37 -11.85
CA GLN A 21 28.30 0.86 -13.20
C GLN A 21 29.80 0.66 -13.43
N GLN A 22 30.62 1.51 -12.83
CA GLN A 22 32.09 1.40 -12.87
C GLN A 22 32.64 0.33 -11.92
N ARG A 23 31.78 -0.29 -11.09
CA ARG A 23 32.19 -1.24 -10.02
C ARG A 23 33.32 -0.67 -9.17
N ASP A 24 33.10 0.54 -8.67
CA ASP A 24 34.05 1.21 -7.80
C ASP A 24 34.40 0.31 -6.62
N GLN A 25 35.69 -0.02 -6.49
CA GLN A 25 36.17 -1.05 -5.57
C GLN A 25 36.00 -0.64 -4.10
N GLU A 26 36.13 0.64 -3.78
CA GLU A 26 35.92 1.17 -2.43
C GLU A 26 34.43 1.05 -2.05
N MET A 27 33.53 1.43 -2.96
CA MET A 27 32.09 1.32 -2.72
C MET A 27 31.62 -0.13 -2.57
N MET A 28 32.16 -1.05 -3.40
CA MET A 28 31.76 -2.46 -3.37
C MET A 28 32.31 -3.22 -2.16
N MET A 29 33.37 -2.74 -1.52
CA MET A 29 33.95 -3.37 -0.34
C MET A 29 33.42 -2.79 0.98
N ASP A 30 32.84 -1.59 0.97
CA ASP A 30 32.22 -1.01 2.15
C ASP A 30 30.75 -1.44 2.27
N MET A 31 30.44 -2.26 3.27
CA MET A 31 29.13 -2.88 3.47
C MET A 31 28.00 -1.84 3.56
N GLU A 32 28.19 -0.78 4.35
CA GLU A 32 27.21 0.29 4.53
C GLU A 32 26.90 0.98 3.20
N THR A 33 27.96 1.44 2.50
CA THR A 33 27.83 2.19 1.25
C THR A 33 27.25 1.31 0.14
N CYS A 34 27.71 0.06 0.02
CA CYS A 34 27.21 -0.88 -0.98
C CYS A 34 25.72 -1.19 -0.77
N ALA A 35 25.31 -1.53 0.45
CA ALA A 35 23.92 -1.83 0.79
C ALA A 35 23.00 -0.61 0.58
N MET A 36 23.45 0.58 0.98
CA MET A 36 22.72 1.83 0.75
C MET A 36 22.59 2.14 -0.73
N ALA A 37 23.66 2.01 -1.52
CA ALA A 37 23.64 2.24 -2.96
C ALA A 37 22.69 1.27 -3.67
N PHE A 38 22.77 -0.03 -3.37
CA PHE A 38 21.86 -1.04 -3.89
C PHE A 38 20.39 -0.66 -3.63
N ARG A 39 20.04 -0.36 -2.37
CA ARG A 39 18.69 0.01 -1.98
C ARG A 39 18.19 1.25 -2.71
N ILE A 40 18.99 2.33 -2.71
CA ILE A 40 18.62 3.60 -3.35
C ILE A 40 18.41 3.41 -4.86
N LEU A 41 19.32 2.75 -5.53
CA LEU A 41 19.23 2.52 -6.97
C LEU A 41 17.99 1.71 -7.32
N ARG A 42 17.75 0.60 -6.61
CA ARG A 42 16.59 -0.25 -6.86
C ARG A 42 15.28 0.50 -6.62
N MET A 43 15.16 1.29 -5.55
CA MET A 43 13.98 2.11 -5.28
C MET A 43 13.72 3.17 -6.36
N HIS A 44 14.76 3.61 -7.06
CA HIS A 44 14.66 4.57 -8.18
C HIS A 44 14.52 3.90 -9.55
N GLY A 45 14.27 2.60 -9.61
CA GLY A 45 13.97 1.89 -10.85
C GLY A 45 15.19 1.36 -11.61
N TYR A 46 16.40 1.46 -11.06
CA TYR A 46 17.58 0.88 -11.70
C TYR A 46 17.59 -0.64 -11.52
N ASP A 47 17.85 -1.35 -12.61
CA ASP A 47 18.06 -2.80 -12.56
C ASP A 47 19.42 -3.10 -11.92
N VAL A 48 19.35 -3.49 -10.64
CA VAL A 48 20.52 -3.75 -9.81
C VAL A 48 20.44 -5.18 -9.28
N PRO A 49 21.27 -6.10 -9.77
CA PRO A 49 21.24 -7.48 -9.33
C PRO A 49 21.73 -7.64 -7.88
N SER A 50 21.19 -8.62 -7.17
CA SER A 50 21.49 -8.89 -5.76
C SER A 50 22.84 -9.59 -5.54
N ASP A 51 23.47 -10.12 -6.58
CA ASP A 51 24.74 -10.83 -6.53
C ASP A 51 25.89 -9.99 -5.94
N VAL A 52 25.80 -8.67 -6.08
CA VAL A 52 26.77 -7.73 -5.48
C VAL A 52 26.78 -7.76 -3.95
N LEU A 53 25.70 -8.22 -3.33
CA LEU A 53 25.61 -8.38 -1.87
C LEU A 53 25.96 -9.80 -1.41
N SER A 54 26.20 -10.73 -2.33
CA SER A 54 26.46 -12.14 -2.03
C SER A 54 27.69 -12.34 -1.14
N HIS A 55 28.74 -11.53 -1.31
CA HIS A 55 29.96 -11.60 -0.50
C HIS A 55 29.75 -11.20 0.97
N PHE A 56 28.66 -10.48 1.28
CA PHE A 56 28.25 -10.19 2.65
C PHE A 56 27.33 -11.27 3.24
N SER A 57 26.90 -12.27 2.47
CA SER A 57 26.01 -13.34 2.90
C SER A 57 26.74 -14.53 3.57
N GLU A 58 28.05 -14.60 3.46
CA GLU A 58 28.85 -15.66 4.07
C GLU A 58 29.31 -15.25 5.47
N GLU A 59 28.71 -15.86 6.48
CA GLU A 59 28.97 -15.64 7.91
C GLU A 59 30.46 -15.72 8.28
N SER A 60 31.26 -16.60 7.61
CA SER A 60 32.68 -16.79 7.82
C SER A 60 33.53 -15.62 7.32
N ARG A 61 33.16 -14.96 6.21
CA ARG A 61 33.93 -13.83 5.66
C ARG A 61 33.65 -12.53 6.39
N VAL A 62 32.44 -12.38 6.92
CA VAL A 62 32.09 -11.26 7.78
C VAL A 62 32.83 -11.38 9.13
N HIS A 63 33.02 -12.60 9.64
CA HIS A 63 33.83 -12.84 10.84
C HIS A 63 35.29 -12.41 10.67
N ASP A 64 35.88 -12.59 9.49
CA ASP A 64 37.27 -12.25 9.23
C ASP A 64 37.48 -10.77 8.85
N SER A 65 36.58 -10.17 8.11
CA SER A 65 36.64 -8.74 7.76
C SER A 65 36.06 -7.82 8.85
N VAL A 66 35.21 -8.36 9.73
CA VAL A 66 34.51 -7.69 10.82
C VAL A 66 35.29 -7.75 12.15
N HIS A 67 36.44 -8.43 12.24
CA HIS A 67 37.29 -8.31 13.44
C HIS A 67 37.79 -6.88 13.70
N GLY A 68 37.63 -5.95 12.72
CA GLY A 68 37.73 -4.50 12.94
C GLY A 68 36.39 -3.78 13.19
N ASN A 69 35.23 -4.33 12.76
CA ASN A 69 33.95 -3.63 12.73
C ASN A 69 32.73 -4.52 13.09
N GLN A 70 32.89 -5.60 13.84
CA GLN A 70 31.78 -6.47 14.29
C GLN A 70 30.69 -5.72 15.08
N ASN A 71 30.91 -4.48 15.44
CA ASN A 71 29.98 -3.63 16.16
C ASN A 71 29.41 -2.48 15.30
N ASP A 72 29.57 -2.51 13.97
CA ASP A 72 28.97 -1.46 13.15
C ASP A 72 27.48 -1.77 12.89
N THR A 73 26.68 -1.51 13.90
CA THR A 73 25.21 -1.62 13.84
C THR A 73 24.65 -0.90 12.63
N LYS A 74 25.29 0.18 12.17
CA LYS A 74 24.82 0.98 11.05
C LYS A 74 24.93 0.22 9.72
N ALA A 75 26.07 -0.43 9.49
CA ALA A 75 26.28 -1.27 8.29
C ALA A 75 25.30 -2.46 8.26
N LEU A 76 25.10 -3.12 9.42
CA LEU A 76 24.11 -4.19 9.54
C LEU A 76 22.67 -3.70 9.28
N LEU A 77 22.34 -2.51 9.76
CA LEU A 77 21.02 -1.91 9.57
C LEU A 77 20.76 -1.56 8.10
N GLU A 78 21.77 -0.99 7.40
CA GLU A 78 21.63 -0.71 5.95
C GLU A 78 21.55 -2.01 5.12
N LEU A 79 22.28 -3.04 5.50
CA LEU A 79 22.18 -4.35 4.85
C LEU A 79 20.80 -5.01 5.08
N TYR A 80 20.25 -4.89 6.29
CA TYR A 80 18.88 -5.32 6.58
C TYR A 80 17.83 -4.52 5.79
N LYS A 81 18.01 -3.21 5.63
CA LYS A 81 17.14 -2.39 4.79
C LYS A 81 17.24 -2.77 3.31
N ALA A 82 18.43 -3.14 2.82
CA ALA A 82 18.63 -3.63 1.45
C ALA A 82 17.86 -4.95 1.20
N PHE A 83 17.86 -5.87 2.17
CA PHE A 83 17.02 -7.07 2.11
C PHE A 83 15.53 -6.77 1.89
N ASN A 84 15.02 -5.70 2.48
CA ASN A 84 13.60 -5.36 2.41
C ASN A 84 13.13 -4.82 1.05
N VAL A 85 14.06 -4.54 0.12
CA VAL A 85 13.73 -4.17 -1.27
C VAL A 85 13.97 -5.32 -2.26
N ARG A 86 13.88 -6.57 -1.79
CA ARG A 86 14.01 -7.77 -2.62
C ARG A 86 12.84 -7.93 -3.58
N ILE A 87 13.13 -8.38 -4.78
CA ILE A 87 12.17 -8.77 -5.81
C ILE A 87 12.19 -10.30 -5.98
N LEU A 88 11.31 -10.84 -6.82
CA LEU A 88 11.15 -12.29 -6.95
C LEU A 88 12.43 -13.01 -7.40
N GLU A 89 13.21 -12.37 -8.28
CA GLU A 89 14.46 -12.92 -8.85
C GLU A 89 15.63 -13.01 -7.85
N ASP A 90 15.52 -12.40 -6.66
CA ASP A 90 16.62 -12.32 -5.67
C ASP A 90 16.72 -13.51 -4.70
N ASP A 91 15.85 -14.44 -4.80
CA ASP A 91 15.40 -15.45 -3.82
C ASP A 91 16.36 -15.92 -2.74
N THR A 92 17.59 -16.31 -3.05
CA THR A 92 18.42 -17.00 -2.05
C THR A 92 19.43 -16.10 -1.36
N THR A 93 20.00 -15.14 -2.08
CA THR A 93 21.07 -14.27 -1.55
C THR A 93 20.52 -13.30 -0.52
N LEU A 94 19.47 -12.54 -0.89
CA LEU A 94 18.91 -11.55 0.01
C LEU A 94 18.18 -12.17 1.21
N ASP A 95 17.53 -13.34 1.05
CA ASP A 95 16.88 -14.03 2.17
C ASP A 95 17.88 -14.49 3.25
N LYS A 96 19.07 -14.96 2.83
CA LYS A 96 20.17 -15.28 3.76
C LYS A 96 20.69 -14.04 4.46
N VAL A 97 20.95 -12.97 3.70
CA VAL A 97 21.40 -11.67 4.24
C VAL A 97 20.40 -11.13 5.26
N GLY A 98 19.12 -11.13 4.92
CA GLY A 98 18.09 -10.59 5.80
C GLY A 98 17.91 -11.37 7.10
N SER A 99 17.90 -12.70 7.04
CA SER A 99 17.75 -13.56 8.23
C SER A 99 18.93 -13.39 9.18
N TRP A 100 20.14 -13.39 8.62
CA TRP A 100 21.40 -13.25 9.35
C TRP A 100 21.52 -11.87 10.01
N THR A 101 21.30 -10.78 9.26
CA THR A 101 21.37 -9.41 9.79
C THR A 101 20.31 -9.13 10.84
N ALA A 102 19.09 -9.63 10.66
CA ALA A 102 18.02 -9.50 11.65
C ALA A 102 18.38 -10.17 12.98
N GLU A 103 19.01 -11.36 12.94
CA GLU A 103 19.40 -12.05 14.17
C GLU A 103 20.51 -11.32 14.90
N LEU A 104 21.54 -10.83 14.18
CA LEU A 104 22.62 -10.04 14.79
C LEU A 104 22.09 -8.74 15.40
N LEU A 105 21.22 -8.01 14.72
CA LEU A 105 20.60 -6.79 15.24
C LEU A 105 19.79 -7.08 16.50
N ARG A 106 19.02 -8.17 16.55
CA ARG A 106 18.31 -8.60 17.76
C ARG A 106 19.27 -8.96 18.89
N GLN A 107 20.39 -9.61 18.57
CA GLN A 107 21.42 -9.95 19.56
C GLN A 107 22.06 -8.69 20.14
N GLN A 108 22.41 -7.70 19.32
CA GLN A 108 22.95 -6.42 19.78
C GLN A 108 21.99 -5.66 20.68
N LEU A 109 20.69 -5.66 20.38
CA LEU A 109 19.66 -5.08 21.26
C LEU A 109 19.60 -5.79 22.61
N ARG A 110 19.56 -7.14 22.62
CA ARG A 110 19.48 -7.92 23.88
C ARG A 110 20.72 -7.75 24.75
N SER A 111 21.89 -7.65 24.15
CA SER A 111 23.17 -7.50 24.88
C SER A 111 23.53 -6.05 25.21
N GLY A 112 22.76 -5.06 24.72
CA GLY A 112 23.10 -3.64 24.91
C GLY A 112 24.37 -3.19 24.19
N THR A 113 24.78 -3.91 23.14
CA THR A 113 26.02 -3.65 22.36
C THR A 113 25.77 -2.87 21.08
N VAL A 114 24.62 -2.22 20.94
CA VAL A 114 24.31 -1.34 19.81
C VAL A 114 25.37 -0.23 19.74
N SER A 115 25.92 -0.01 18.56
CA SER A 115 26.96 1.03 18.33
C SER A 115 26.46 2.41 18.73
N SER A 116 27.33 3.22 19.35
CA SER A 116 27.03 4.60 19.74
C SER A 116 26.65 5.53 18.55
N SER A 117 26.86 5.08 17.32
CA SER A 117 26.47 5.79 16.09
C SER A 117 24.99 5.59 15.70
N VAL A 118 24.28 4.65 16.36
CA VAL A 118 22.87 4.30 16.07
C VAL A 118 22.10 4.26 17.40
N MET A 119 20.90 4.81 17.38
CA MET A 119 20.00 4.69 18.55
C MET A 119 19.40 3.28 18.61
N PRO A 120 19.36 2.62 19.78
CA PRO A 120 18.69 1.32 19.93
C PRO A 120 17.24 1.31 19.40
N GLN A 121 16.51 2.40 19.63
CA GLN A 121 15.15 2.58 19.14
C GLN A 121 15.05 2.54 17.61
N GLU A 122 16.09 2.96 16.88
CA GLU A 122 16.09 2.89 15.41
C GLU A 122 16.24 1.45 14.92
N VAL A 123 17.06 0.65 15.58
CA VAL A 123 17.20 -0.78 15.30
C VAL A 123 15.91 -1.53 15.62
N GLU A 124 15.32 -1.24 16.78
CA GLU A 124 14.05 -1.84 17.21
C GLU A 124 12.93 -1.54 16.22
N TYR A 125 12.80 -0.27 15.82
CA TYR A 125 11.84 0.17 14.81
C TYR A 125 12.04 -0.53 13.47
N ALA A 126 13.26 -0.61 12.96
CA ALA A 126 13.55 -1.26 11.68
C ALA A 126 13.23 -2.77 11.69
N LEU A 127 13.38 -3.45 12.83
CA LEU A 127 13.04 -4.85 12.99
C LEU A 127 11.53 -5.09 13.15
N GLN A 128 10.80 -4.14 13.72
CA GLN A 128 9.35 -4.17 13.87
C GLN A 128 8.64 -3.81 12.57
N LEU A 129 9.11 -2.75 11.90
CA LEU A 129 8.56 -2.25 10.64
C LEU A 129 9.63 -2.33 9.54
N PRO A 130 9.69 -3.44 8.81
CA PRO A 130 10.60 -3.61 7.70
C PRO A 130 10.52 -2.43 6.73
N PHE A 131 11.68 -1.83 6.47
CA PHE A 131 11.79 -0.66 5.61
C PHE A 131 11.15 -0.91 4.23
N TYR A 132 10.51 0.09 3.68
CA TYR A 132 9.85 0.15 2.38
C TYR A 132 8.57 -0.68 2.24
N PRO A 133 8.49 -2.02 2.51
CA PRO A 133 7.23 -2.75 2.37
C PRO A 133 6.15 -2.41 3.41
N TYR A 134 6.54 -1.86 4.55
CA TYR A 134 5.61 -1.62 5.67
C TYR A 134 5.59 -0.17 6.16
N THR A 135 6.55 0.66 5.74
CA THR A 135 6.62 2.05 6.17
C THR A 135 5.63 2.93 5.41
N LEU A 136 4.87 3.73 6.13
CA LEU A 136 3.93 4.70 5.58
C LEU A 136 4.53 6.09 5.61
N GLU A 137 4.50 6.78 4.46
CA GLU A 137 5.19 8.07 4.28
C GLU A 137 4.81 9.13 5.32
N PRO A 138 3.54 9.37 5.68
CA PRO A 138 3.20 10.41 6.65
C PRO A 138 3.76 10.16 8.05
N LEU A 139 3.78 8.89 8.51
CA LEU A 139 4.36 8.50 9.80
C LEU A 139 5.88 8.60 9.78
N GLU A 140 6.52 8.15 8.72
CA GLU A 140 7.97 8.26 8.53
C GLU A 140 8.41 9.73 8.46
N HIS A 141 7.63 10.57 7.79
CA HIS A 141 7.92 12.01 7.70
C HIS A 141 7.92 12.64 9.10
N LYS A 142 6.86 12.42 9.89
CA LYS A 142 6.79 12.89 11.29
C LYS A 142 7.95 12.36 12.12
N ARG A 143 8.16 11.04 12.10
CA ARG A 143 9.23 10.39 12.87
C ARG A 143 10.62 10.95 12.54
N ASN A 144 10.91 11.15 11.27
CA ASN A 144 12.19 11.69 10.83
C ASN A 144 12.39 13.13 11.28
N ILE A 145 11.37 14.00 11.20
CA ILE A 145 11.43 15.38 11.70
C ILE A 145 11.76 15.39 13.19
N GLU A 146 11.01 14.63 13.99
CA GLU A 146 11.20 14.57 15.44
C GLU A 146 12.56 13.96 15.83
N HIS A 147 13.01 12.93 15.13
CA HIS A 147 14.31 12.31 15.33
C HIS A 147 15.46 13.29 15.07
N PHE A 148 15.43 13.99 13.94
CA PHE A 148 16.47 14.96 13.58
C PHE A 148 16.45 16.18 14.48
N SER A 149 15.29 16.63 14.92
CA SER A 149 15.17 17.73 15.90
C SER A 149 15.78 17.36 17.26
N ALA A 150 15.44 16.17 17.80
CA ALA A 150 15.87 15.74 19.12
C ALA A 150 17.37 15.42 19.22
N ASN A 151 17.97 14.89 18.15
CA ASN A 151 19.34 14.37 18.18
C ASN A 151 20.38 15.33 17.59
N GLY A 152 19.96 16.49 17.09
CA GLY A 152 20.78 17.36 16.27
C GLY A 152 21.16 16.66 14.96
N ILE A 153 21.31 17.41 13.87
CA ILE A 153 21.63 16.85 12.58
C ILE A 153 23.11 16.41 12.57
N HIS A 154 23.40 15.25 13.12
CA HIS A 154 24.71 14.61 13.00
C HIS A 154 24.83 13.92 11.63
N MET A 155 24.68 14.67 10.56
CA MET A 155 25.15 14.27 9.23
C MET A 155 26.68 14.30 9.19
N ARG A 156 27.32 13.45 10.00
CA ARG A 156 28.79 13.44 10.14
C ARG A 156 29.55 12.96 8.90
N LYS A 157 28.88 12.53 7.83
CA LYS A 157 29.53 12.12 6.57
C LYS A 157 29.20 12.98 5.36
N SER A 158 28.43 14.04 5.47
CA SER A 158 28.30 14.97 4.34
C SER A 158 29.17 16.21 4.57
N GLU A 159 30.46 16.07 4.32
CA GLU A 159 31.36 17.21 4.05
C GLU A 159 30.83 18.12 2.93
N PHE A 160 29.76 17.71 2.25
CA PHE A 160 29.13 18.38 1.12
C PHE A 160 27.87 19.19 1.45
N LEU A 161 27.32 19.12 2.67
CA LEU A 161 26.17 19.93 3.05
C LEU A 161 26.61 20.94 4.14
N PRO A 162 26.53 22.24 3.85
CA PRO A 162 26.71 23.27 4.87
C PRO A 162 25.73 23.06 6.03
N ARG A 163 26.14 23.40 7.25
CA ARG A 163 25.29 23.26 8.45
C ARG A 163 23.95 23.97 8.30
N ASP A 164 23.96 25.13 7.67
CA ASP A 164 22.80 25.95 7.36
C ASP A 164 21.79 25.23 6.44
N ALA A 165 22.29 24.43 5.47
CA ALA A 165 21.41 23.68 4.56
C ALA A 165 20.65 22.52 5.26
N ALA A 166 21.17 22.00 6.35
CA ALA A 166 20.50 20.97 7.12
C ALA A 166 19.36 21.55 7.98
N GLU A 167 19.58 22.74 8.55
CA GLU A 167 18.55 23.48 9.29
C GLU A 167 17.43 23.93 8.35
N ASP A 168 17.76 24.41 7.15
CA ASP A 168 16.81 24.77 6.12
C ASP A 168 15.94 23.57 5.65
N ILE A 169 16.55 22.38 5.51
CA ILE A 169 15.82 21.15 5.15
C ILE A 169 14.85 20.76 6.25
N LEU A 170 15.27 20.83 7.53
CA LEU A 170 14.39 20.54 8.66
C LEU A 170 13.25 21.56 8.73
N ALA A 171 13.53 22.85 8.59
CA ALA A 171 12.51 23.89 8.58
C ALA A 171 11.50 23.69 7.45
N LEU A 172 11.96 23.30 6.25
CA LEU A 172 11.09 22.97 5.12
C LEU A 172 10.21 21.75 5.44
N ALA A 173 10.79 20.68 5.99
CA ALA A 173 10.05 19.46 6.35
C ALA A 173 8.95 19.76 7.39
N VAL A 174 9.25 20.58 8.40
CA VAL A 174 8.27 21.05 9.39
C VAL A 174 7.14 21.84 8.74
N ALA A 175 7.49 22.79 7.87
CA ALA A 175 6.50 23.60 7.16
C ALA A 175 5.60 22.75 6.24
N GLU A 176 6.17 21.75 5.57
CA GLU A 176 5.44 20.81 4.73
C GLU A 176 4.48 19.94 5.54
N PHE A 177 4.93 19.42 6.69
CA PHE A 177 4.09 18.63 7.59
C PHE A 177 2.88 19.44 8.09
N HIS A 178 3.09 20.66 8.56
CA HIS A 178 1.99 21.54 8.99
C HIS A 178 1.03 21.91 7.86
N SER A 179 1.56 22.13 6.66
CA SER A 179 0.75 22.39 5.47
C SER A 179 -0.11 21.19 5.10
N ALA A 180 0.45 19.97 5.18
CA ALA A 180 -0.30 18.72 4.95
C ALA A 180 -1.41 18.55 6.00
N GLN A 181 -1.13 18.75 7.28
CA GLN A 181 -2.14 18.69 8.34
C GLN A 181 -3.29 19.70 8.13
N SER A 182 -2.96 20.91 7.68
CA SER A 182 -3.99 21.92 7.39
C SER A 182 -4.90 21.47 6.24
N LEU A 183 -4.32 20.93 5.17
CA LEU A 183 -5.05 20.42 4.02
C LEU A 183 -5.94 19.24 4.42
N TYR A 184 -5.41 18.26 5.16
CA TYR A 184 -6.16 17.07 5.58
C TYR A 184 -7.39 17.43 6.43
N ARG A 185 -7.29 18.46 7.29
CA ARG A 185 -8.44 18.96 8.06
C ARG A 185 -9.50 19.62 7.18
N GLN A 186 -9.12 20.32 6.11
CA GLN A 186 -10.06 20.89 5.16
C GLN A 186 -10.78 19.79 4.36
N GLU A 187 -10.03 18.80 3.89
CA GLU A 187 -10.58 17.65 3.19
C GLU A 187 -11.54 16.85 4.08
N LEU A 188 -11.22 16.68 5.38
CA LEU A 188 -12.08 16.03 6.34
C LEU A 188 -13.44 16.75 6.49
N GLN A 189 -13.43 18.08 6.61
CA GLN A 189 -14.64 18.88 6.67
C GLN A 189 -15.48 18.76 5.38
N TYR A 190 -14.81 18.69 4.23
CA TYR A 190 -15.50 18.44 2.96
C TYR A 190 -16.19 17.06 2.97
N MET A 191 -15.52 16.03 3.44
CA MET A 191 -16.08 14.66 3.50
C MET A 191 -17.25 14.55 4.46
N GLU A 192 -17.21 15.23 5.62
CA GLU A 192 -18.36 15.30 6.54
C GLU A 192 -19.58 15.94 5.87
N SER A 193 -19.35 16.93 5.03
CA SER A 193 -20.42 17.59 4.27
C SER A 193 -20.94 16.69 3.15
N TRP A 194 -20.05 15.99 2.44
CA TRP A 194 -20.39 15.07 1.36
C TRP A 194 -21.25 13.88 1.86
N VAL A 195 -20.92 13.29 3.00
CA VAL A 195 -21.70 12.17 3.59
C VAL A 195 -23.17 12.59 3.79
N LYS A 196 -23.42 13.84 4.21
CA LYS A 196 -24.77 14.39 4.38
C LYS A 196 -25.43 14.72 3.04
N GLU A 197 -24.65 15.29 2.09
CA GLU A 197 -25.13 15.61 0.73
C GLU A 197 -25.68 14.38 0.03
N VAL A 198 -24.97 13.25 0.13
CA VAL A 198 -25.38 11.99 -0.51
C VAL A 198 -26.28 11.11 0.39
N ARG A 199 -26.72 11.63 1.54
CA ARG A 199 -27.69 10.99 2.46
C ARG A 199 -27.22 9.68 3.10
N LEU A 200 -25.92 9.41 3.15
CA LEU A 200 -25.39 8.18 3.78
C LEU A 200 -25.59 8.16 5.29
N ASP A 201 -25.66 9.30 5.94
CA ASP A 201 -25.98 9.47 7.37
C ASP A 201 -27.39 9.00 7.74
N GLN A 202 -28.28 8.78 6.76
CA GLN A 202 -29.62 8.27 6.94
C GLN A 202 -29.70 6.73 6.90
N LEU A 203 -28.67 6.06 6.37
CA LEU A 203 -28.59 4.61 6.26
C LEU A 203 -28.14 3.99 7.58
N LYS A 204 -29.09 3.48 8.38
CA LYS A 204 -28.82 2.97 9.74
C LYS A 204 -28.02 1.66 9.80
N PHE A 205 -27.90 0.97 8.70
CA PHE A 205 -27.23 -0.33 8.61
C PHE A 205 -25.74 -0.19 8.31
N VAL A 206 -25.25 0.97 7.89
CA VAL A 206 -23.89 1.17 7.41
C VAL A 206 -22.91 1.30 8.58
N ARG A 207 -21.86 0.49 8.54
CA ARG A 207 -20.68 0.57 9.44
C ARG A 207 -19.70 1.59 8.87
N ILE A 208 -19.80 2.86 9.19
CA ILE A 208 -18.83 3.85 8.73
C ILE A 208 -17.59 3.82 9.63
N LEU A 209 -16.43 3.57 9.05
CA LEU A 209 -15.15 3.79 9.73
C LEU A 209 -14.99 5.28 10.06
N PRO A 210 -14.30 5.63 11.17
CA PRO A 210 -14.01 7.03 11.46
C PRO A 210 -13.32 7.71 10.27
N LEU A 211 -13.85 8.87 9.85
CA LEU A 211 -13.37 9.57 8.65
C LEU A 211 -11.88 9.94 8.75
N ASP A 212 -11.41 10.30 9.95
CA ASP A 212 -10.01 10.62 10.21
C ASP A 212 -9.08 9.42 9.98
N VAL A 213 -9.53 8.19 10.30
CA VAL A 213 -8.82 6.95 9.99
C VAL A 213 -8.72 6.76 8.47
N LEU A 214 -9.82 6.95 7.74
CA LEU A 214 -9.81 6.87 6.28
C LEU A 214 -8.88 7.93 5.67
N PHE A 215 -8.83 9.13 6.23
CA PHE A 215 -7.88 10.16 5.81
C PHE A 215 -6.43 9.77 6.03
N PHE A 216 -6.10 9.20 7.16
CA PHE A 216 -4.76 8.69 7.43
C PHE A 216 -4.36 7.61 6.40
N LEU A 217 -5.25 6.64 6.13
CA LEU A 217 -5.00 5.61 5.13
C LEU A 217 -4.83 6.21 3.73
N ALA A 218 -5.71 7.12 3.33
CA ALA A 218 -5.63 7.79 2.04
C ALA A 218 -4.36 8.64 1.87
N SER A 219 -3.91 9.33 2.93
CA SER A 219 -2.65 10.10 2.92
C SER A 219 -1.42 9.20 2.84
N SER A 220 -1.56 7.93 3.22
CA SER A 220 -0.51 6.92 3.11
C SER A 220 -0.46 6.28 1.72
N VAL A 221 -1.57 6.32 0.98
CA VAL A 221 -1.69 5.83 -0.40
C VAL A 221 -1.29 6.91 -1.40
N LEU A 222 -1.72 8.15 -1.18
CA LEU A 222 -1.65 9.25 -2.12
C LEU A 222 -0.97 10.48 -1.49
N PRO A 223 0.05 11.04 -2.15
CA PRO A 223 0.78 12.19 -1.64
C PRO A 223 -0.12 13.43 -1.53
N ARG A 224 0.34 14.40 -0.76
CA ARG A 224 -0.39 15.62 -0.39
C ARG A 224 -0.96 16.40 -1.58
N GLU A 225 -0.22 16.45 -2.68
CA GLU A 225 -0.57 17.21 -3.88
C GLU A 225 -1.79 16.66 -4.62
N LEU A 226 -2.16 15.42 -4.36
CA LEU A 226 -3.24 14.69 -5.05
C LEU A 226 -4.56 14.70 -4.24
N SER A 227 -5.03 15.89 -3.87
CA SER A 227 -6.25 16.08 -3.08
C SER A 227 -7.47 15.42 -3.73
N ASP A 228 -7.70 15.67 -5.03
CA ASP A 228 -8.84 15.11 -5.76
C ASP A 228 -8.82 13.57 -5.75
N ALA A 229 -7.62 12.97 -5.93
CA ALA A 229 -7.45 11.53 -5.89
C ALA A 229 -7.68 10.95 -4.48
N ARG A 230 -7.20 11.65 -3.42
CA ARG A 230 -7.45 11.24 -2.02
C ARG A 230 -8.93 11.27 -1.67
N ILE A 231 -9.62 12.35 -2.02
CA ILE A 231 -11.06 12.48 -1.80
C ILE A 231 -11.81 11.36 -2.53
N ALA A 232 -11.50 11.12 -3.80
CA ALA A 232 -12.11 10.05 -4.57
C ALA A 232 -11.84 8.66 -3.97
N TRP A 233 -10.63 8.42 -3.45
CA TRP A 233 -10.26 7.18 -2.75
C TRP A 233 -11.14 6.98 -1.51
N ILE A 234 -11.27 8.00 -0.65
CA ILE A 234 -12.08 7.92 0.57
C ILE A 234 -13.57 7.73 0.24
N GLN A 235 -14.09 8.47 -0.74
CA GLN A 235 -15.48 8.33 -1.20
C GLN A 235 -15.76 6.91 -1.65
N ASN A 236 -14.89 6.33 -2.47
CA ASN A 236 -15.04 4.95 -2.94
C ASN A 236 -14.89 3.92 -1.81
N CYS A 237 -14.01 4.13 -0.82
CA CYS A 237 -13.95 3.28 0.36
C CYS A 237 -15.28 3.28 1.14
N ILE A 238 -15.85 4.46 1.39
CA ILE A 238 -17.12 4.58 2.11
C ILE A 238 -18.25 3.92 1.30
N LEU A 239 -18.34 4.18 0.00
CA LEU A 239 -19.36 3.60 -0.87
C LEU A 239 -19.23 2.08 -0.96
N THR A 240 -17.99 1.55 -0.96
CA THR A 240 -17.77 0.10 -0.91
C THR A 240 -18.35 -0.51 0.35
N VAL A 241 -18.09 0.08 1.53
CA VAL A 241 -18.66 -0.40 2.80
C VAL A 241 -20.19 -0.31 2.79
N VAL A 242 -20.76 0.75 2.21
CA VAL A 242 -22.22 0.90 2.09
C VAL A 242 -22.83 -0.22 1.24
N VAL A 243 -22.21 -0.53 0.11
CA VAL A 243 -22.69 -1.60 -0.79
C VAL A 243 -22.51 -2.96 -0.14
N ASP A 244 -21.35 -3.22 0.48
CA ASP A 244 -21.04 -4.46 1.20
C ASP A 244 -22.06 -4.73 2.32
N ASP A 245 -22.30 -3.75 3.21
CA ASP A 245 -23.28 -3.85 4.29
C ASP A 245 -24.71 -4.03 3.75
N PHE A 246 -25.01 -3.46 2.58
CA PHE A 246 -26.30 -3.65 1.94
C PHE A 246 -26.48 -5.08 1.42
N PHE A 247 -25.46 -5.66 0.80
CA PHE A 247 -25.47 -7.05 0.32
C PHE A 247 -25.49 -8.07 1.47
N ASP A 248 -24.69 -7.82 2.51
CA ASP A 248 -24.47 -8.79 3.59
C ASP A 248 -25.57 -8.77 4.66
N VAL A 249 -26.08 -7.60 4.99
CA VAL A 249 -26.90 -7.40 6.20
C VAL A 249 -28.29 -6.85 5.93
N ALA A 250 -28.40 -5.81 5.08
CA ALA A 250 -29.63 -5.00 5.07
C ALA A 250 -30.59 -5.32 3.94
N GLY A 251 -30.08 -5.64 2.74
CA GLY A 251 -30.88 -5.77 1.54
C GLY A 251 -31.68 -7.08 1.48
N SER A 252 -32.98 -6.98 1.22
CA SER A 252 -33.77 -8.13 0.81
C SER A 252 -33.32 -8.60 -0.58
N ARG A 253 -33.70 -9.83 -0.94
CA ARG A 253 -33.38 -10.37 -2.27
C ARG A 253 -33.86 -9.48 -3.41
N GLU A 254 -35.08 -8.94 -3.29
CA GLU A 254 -35.68 -8.05 -4.28
C GLU A 254 -34.88 -6.75 -4.40
N GLU A 255 -34.47 -6.16 -3.27
CA GLU A 255 -33.67 -4.93 -3.25
C GLU A 255 -32.30 -5.13 -3.88
N LEU A 256 -31.64 -6.27 -3.62
CA LEU A 256 -30.34 -6.57 -4.21
C LEU A 256 -30.42 -6.81 -5.72
N GLU A 257 -31.44 -7.54 -6.19
CA GLU A 257 -31.69 -7.72 -7.62
C GLU A 257 -32.00 -6.39 -8.32
N ASN A 258 -32.76 -5.52 -7.67
CA ASN A 258 -33.07 -4.18 -8.16
C ASN A 258 -31.83 -3.30 -8.21
N LEU A 259 -31.00 -3.28 -7.14
CA LEU A 259 -29.76 -2.52 -7.11
C LEU A 259 -28.80 -2.94 -8.23
N VAL A 260 -28.61 -4.24 -8.41
CA VAL A 260 -27.77 -4.78 -9.52
C VAL A 260 -28.29 -4.32 -10.87
N ALA A 261 -29.62 -4.41 -11.10
CA ALA A 261 -30.22 -3.97 -12.35
C ALA A 261 -30.02 -2.46 -12.60
N GLN A 262 -30.07 -1.62 -11.56
CA GLN A 262 -29.74 -0.20 -11.66
C GLN A 262 -28.30 0.02 -12.12
N PHE A 263 -27.33 -0.71 -11.53
CA PHE A 263 -25.93 -0.61 -11.93
C PHE A 263 -25.69 -1.09 -13.37
N GLU A 264 -26.33 -2.17 -13.78
CA GLU A 264 -26.21 -2.71 -15.15
C GLU A 264 -26.76 -1.77 -16.21
N LYS A 265 -27.76 -0.98 -15.86
CA LYS A 265 -28.35 0.04 -16.75
C LYS A 265 -27.60 1.37 -16.69
N TRP A 266 -26.93 1.68 -15.58
CA TRP A 266 -26.20 2.92 -15.30
C TRP A 266 -26.97 4.16 -15.77
N ASP A 267 -26.61 4.74 -16.92
CA ASP A 267 -27.27 5.96 -17.46
C ASP A 267 -28.73 5.76 -17.86
N ALA A 268 -29.18 4.52 -18.07
CA ALA A 268 -30.57 4.16 -18.37
C ALA A 268 -31.31 3.59 -17.14
N HIS A 269 -30.85 3.90 -15.92
CA HIS A 269 -31.41 3.38 -14.68
C HIS A 269 -32.90 3.77 -14.45
N ASP A 270 -33.36 4.89 -15.01
CA ASP A 270 -34.76 5.30 -14.95
C ASP A 270 -35.75 4.27 -15.57
N GLU A 271 -35.26 3.41 -16.49
CA GLU A 271 -36.07 2.33 -17.07
C GLU A 271 -36.37 1.21 -16.06
N VAL A 272 -35.57 1.07 -15.00
CA VAL A 272 -35.70 0.01 -13.99
C VAL A 272 -36.63 0.42 -12.87
N GLY A 273 -36.51 1.65 -12.38
CA GLY A 273 -37.22 2.14 -11.20
C GLY A 273 -36.65 1.57 -9.89
N PHE A 274 -36.97 2.21 -8.76
CA PHE A 274 -36.49 1.83 -7.43
C PHE A 274 -37.56 1.11 -6.63
N CYS A 275 -37.26 -0.06 -6.07
CA CYS A 275 -38.18 -0.82 -5.24
C CYS A 275 -38.24 -0.32 -3.79
N SER A 276 -37.22 0.40 -3.32
CA SER A 276 -37.17 1.00 -1.97
C SER A 276 -36.35 2.29 -1.92
N GLU A 277 -36.53 3.08 -0.87
CA GLU A 277 -35.77 4.30 -0.61
C GLU A 277 -34.28 3.98 -0.33
N ASN A 278 -33.99 2.83 0.29
CA ASN A 278 -32.61 2.40 0.53
C ASN A 278 -31.88 2.14 -0.79
N VAL A 279 -32.50 1.41 -1.73
CA VAL A 279 -31.93 1.17 -3.06
C VAL A 279 -31.67 2.47 -3.80
N GLU A 280 -32.65 3.38 -3.78
CA GLU A 280 -32.52 4.71 -4.40
C GLU A 280 -31.36 5.50 -3.81
N THR A 281 -31.27 5.53 -2.46
CA THR A 281 -30.21 6.28 -1.77
C THR A 281 -28.81 5.70 -2.06
N VAL A 282 -28.65 4.38 -1.97
CA VAL A 282 -27.37 3.71 -2.25
C VAL A 282 -26.95 3.92 -3.71
N PHE A 283 -27.89 3.72 -4.65
CA PHE A 283 -27.59 3.91 -6.06
C PHE A 283 -27.19 5.35 -6.37
N TYR A 284 -27.97 6.35 -5.97
CA TYR A 284 -27.66 7.75 -6.30
C TYR A 284 -26.41 8.28 -5.57
N ALA A 285 -26.13 7.83 -4.35
CA ALA A 285 -24.89 8.17 -3.68
C ALA A 285 -23.69 7.74 -4.51
N LEU A 286 -23.74 6.54 -5.05
CA LEU A 286 -22.66 5.97 -5.85
C LEU A 286 -22.62 6.55 -7.27
N TYR A 287 -23.74 6.57 -7.97
CA TYR A 287 -23.86 7.09 -9.33
C TYR A 287 -23.40 8.55 -9.45
N ASN A 288 -23.93 9.41 -8.57
CA ASN A 288 -23.58 10.84 -8.60
C ASN A 288 -22.11 11.07 -8.24
N THR A 289 -21.57 10.33 -7.26
CA THR A 289 -20.15 10.44 -6.86
C THR A 289 -19.24 9.96 -7.97
N SER A 290 -19.53 8.82 -8.56
CA SER A 290 -18.72 8.26 -9.67
C SER A 290 -18.72 9.18 -10.89
N ASN A 291 -19.87 9.78 -11.21
CA ASN A 291 -19.96 10.74 -12.31
C ASN A 291 -19.18 12.04 -12.02
N LYS A 292 -19.19 12.53 -10.77
CA LYS A 292 -18.36 13.69 -10.36
C LYS A 292 -16.88 13.37 -10.47
N ILE A 293 -16.45 12.19 -9.99
CA ILE A 293 -15.07 11.70 -10.13
C ILE A 293 -14.68 11.58 -11.60
N GLY A 294 -15.55 10.98 -12.42
CA GLY A 294 -15.33 10.79 -13.86
C GLY A 294 -15.25 12.11 -14.63
N ALA A 295 -16.06 13.10 -14.28
CA ALA A 295 -15.98 14.43 -14.87
C ALA A 295 -14.61 15.10 -14.56
N ARG A 296 -14.18 15.05 -13.30
CA ARG A 296 -12.87 15.57 -12.90
C ARG A 296 -11.71 14.81 -13.54
N ALA A 297 -11.81 13.48 -13.60
CA ALA A 297 -10.83 12.63 -14.27
C ALA A 297 -10.75 12.91 -15.77
N THR A 298 -11.87 13.22 -16.42
CA THR A 298 -11.91 13.62 -17.85
C THR A 298 -11.07 14.87 -18.12
N GLU A 299 -11.09 15.85 -17.21
CA GLU A 299 -10.24 17.04 -17.32
C GLU A 299 -8.75 16.71 -17.23
N VAL A 300 -8.37 15.81 -16.32
CA VAL A 300 -6.96 15.38 -16.12
C VAL A 300 -6.47 14.52 -17.30
N GLN A 301 -7.34 13.65 -17.82
CA GLN A 301 -6.98 12.64 -18.83
C GLN A 301 -7.18 13.13 -20.27
N ASN A 302 -7.74 14.34 -20.49
CA ASN A 302 -8.12 14.86 -21.81
C ASN A 302 -9.00 13.88 -22.63
N ARG A 303 -9.68 12.96 -21.97
CA ARG A 303 -10.61 11.99 -22.55
C ARG A 303 -11.65 11.53 -21.53
N SER A 304 -12.83 11.14 -21.97
CA SER A 304 -13.83 10.55 -21.06
C SER A 304 -13.35 9.20 -20.50
N VAL A 305 -13.49 9.03 -19.20
CA VAL A 305 -13.21 7.75 -18.48
C VAL A 305 -14.44 7.24 -17.73
N ASN A 306 -15.59 7.91 -17.88
CA ASN A 306 -16.81 7.59 -17.14
C ASN A 306 -17.27 6.14 -17.35
N SER A 307 -17.22 5.65 -18.58
CA SER A 307 -17.61 4.26 -18.89
C SER A 307 -16.74 3.25 -18.14
N HIS A 308 -15.43 3.49 -18.06
CA HIS A 308 -14.53 2.60 -17.32
C HIS A 308 -14.80 2.64 -15.82
N ILE A 309 -15.04 3.84 -15.24
CA ILE A 309 -15.42 3.96 -13.82
C ILE A 309 -16.74 3.23 -13.54
N ALA A 310 -17.73 3.34 -14.44
CA ALA A 310 -18.98 2.61 -14.32
C ALA A 310 -18.75 1.09 -14.39
N GLU A 311 -17.94 0.59 -15.35
CA GLU A 311 -17.56 -0.83 -15.45
C GLU A 311 -16.95 -1.35 -14.14
N LEU A 312 -16.02 -0.62 -13.51
CA LEU A 312 -15.42 -1.02 -12.25
C LEU A 312 -16.45 -1.25 -11.14
N TRP A 313 -17.47 -0.40 -11.06
CA TRP A 313 -18.54 -0.56 -10.09
C TRP A 313 -19.50 -1.70 -10.45
N VAL A 314 -19.88 -1.84 -11.72
CA VAL A 314 -20.74 -2.93 -12.20
C VAL A 314 -20.11 -4.29 -11.88
N ASP A 315 -18.82 -4.44 -12.16
CA ASP A 315 -18.10 -5.68 -11.87
C ASP A 315 -18.02 -5.96 -10.37
N THR A 316 -17.75 -4.93 -9.57
CA THR A 316 -17.73 -5.04 -8.10
C THR A 316 -19.07 -5.50 -7.54
N VAL A 317 -20.17 -4.85 -7.95
CA VAL A 317 -21.53 -5.18 -7.48
C VAL A 317 -21.93 -6.61 -7.90
N ARG A 318 -21.58 -7.03 -9.10
CA ARG A 318 -21.79 -8.42 -9.57
C ARG A 318 -21.03 -9.44 -8.72
N ALA A 319 -19.78 -9.13 -8.39
CA ALA A 319 -18.96 -10.01 -7.55
C ALA A 319 -19.49 -10.08 -6.12
N MET A 320 -19.89 -8.95 -5.51
CA MET A 320 -20.51 -8.92 -4.18
C MET A 320 -21.84 -9.69 -4.16
N ARG A 321 -22.67 -9.56 -5.22
CA ARG A 321 -23.87 -10.39 -5.36
C ARG A 321 -23.54 -11.86 -5.33
N LYS A 322 -22.51 -12.27 -6.09
CA LYS A 322 -22.12 -13.69 -6.16
C LYS A 322 -21.64 -14.23 -4.81
N ASP A 323 -20.88 -13.45 -4.08
CA ASP A 323 -20.42 -13.79 -2.73
C ASP A 323 -21.61 -13.93 -1.75
N ALA A 324 -22.54 -12.99 -1.78
CA ALA A 324 -23.77 -13.04 -1.00
C ALA A 324 -24.68 -14.23 -1.37
N GLU A 325 -24.74 -14.62 -2.65
CA GLU A 325 -25.45 -15.84 -3.09
C GLU A 325 -24.84 -17.09 -2.44
N TRP A 326 -23.51 -17.25 -2.45
CA TRP A 326 -22.83 -18.38 -1.79
C TRP A 326 -23.19 -18.47 -0.30
N SER A 327 -23.12 -17.35 0.39
CA SER A 327 -23.47 -17.29 1.83
C SER A 327 -24.92 -17.70 2.08
N ARG A 328 -25.87 -17.23 1.28
CA ARG A 328 -27.31 -17.53 1.42
C ARG A 328 -27.67 -18.97 1.06
N GLU A 329 -27.00 -19.53 0.07
CA GLU A 329 -27.23 -20.92 -0.40
C GLU A 329 -26.45 -21.94 0.43
N GLY A 330 -25.54 -21.51 1.30
CA GLY A 330 -24.62 -22.38 2.01
C GLY A 330 -23.65 -23.10 1.07
N TYR A 331 -23.36 -22.51 -0.08
CA TYR A 331 -22.46 -23.08 -1.07
C TYR A 331 -21.00 -22.84 -0.64
N VAL A 332 -20.19 -23.89 -0.68
CA VAL A 332 -18.76 -23.83 -0.37
C VAL A 332 -17.98 -23.84 -1.69
N PRO A 333 -17.48 -22.69 -2.18
CA PRO A 333 -16.72 -22.66 -3.40
C PRO A 333 -15.34 -23.32 -3.24
N THR A 334 -14.76 -23.79 -4.33
CA THR A 334 -13.34 -24.11 -4.39
C THR A 334 -12.50 -22.84 -4.41
N MET A 335 -11.20 -22.93 -4.07
CA MET A 335 -10.28 -21.76 -4.19
C MET A 335 -10.24 -21.22 -5.63
N LEU A 336 -10.36 -22.08 -6.63
CA LEU A 336 -10.37 -21.70 -8.04
C LEU A 336 -11.63 -20.89 -8.42
N GLU A 337 -12.78 -21.18 -7.81
CA GLU A 337 -14.03 -20.42 -7.98
C GLU A 337 -14.03 -19.16 -7.13
N TYR A 338 -13.47 -19.24 -5.91
CA TYR A 338 -13.47 -18.17 -4.93
C TYR A 338 -12.61 -16.98 -5.36
N MET A 339 -11.33 -17.18 -5.67
CA MET A 339 -10.38 -16.10 -5.88
C MET A 339 -10.82 -15.09 -6.97
N PRO A 340 -11.31 -15.52 -8.16
CA PRO A 340 -11.74 -14.55 -9.19
C PRO A 340 -12.92 -13.66 -8.74
N VAL A 341 -13.78 -14.16 -7.86
CA VAL A 341 -14.89 -13.37 -7.30
C VAL A 341 -14.39 -12.49 -6.16
N ALA A 342 -13.60 -13.05 -5.26
CA ALA A 342 -13.11 -12.41 -4.06
C ALA A 342 -12.18 -11.22 -4.34
N GLU A 343 -11.30 -11.33 -5.35
CA GLU A 343 -10.44 -10.24 -5.82
C GLU A 343 -11.26 -9.03 -6.28
N VAL A 344 -12.37 -9.26 -6.97
CA VAL A 344 -13.24 -8.19 -7.48
C VAL A 344 -14.18 -7.65 -6.40
N SER A 345 -14.76 -8.53 -5.56
CA SER A 345 -15.69 -8.11 -4.50
C SER A 345 -15.00 -7.30 -3.40
N PHE A 346 -13.67 -7.40 -3.25
CA PHE A 346 -12.89 -6.53 -2.37
C PHE A 346 -12.86 -5.07 -2.82
N ALA A 347 -13.35 -4.78 -4.04
CA ALA A 347 -13.62 -3.45 -4.59
C ALA A 347 -12.39 -2.55 -4.81
N LEU A 348 -11.18 -3.10 -5.00
CA LEU A 348 -10.04 -2.26 -5.37
C LEU A 348 -10.19 -1.64 -6.78
N GLY A 349 -11.11 -2.16 -7.61
CA GLY A 349 -11.51 -1.49 -8.85
C GLY A 349 -11.89 -0.03 -8.62
N PRO A 350 -13.00 0.25 -7.97
CA PRO A 350 -13.42 1.62 -7.66
C PRO A 350 -12.48 2.33 -6.67
N ILE A 351 -11.91 1.63 -5.66
CA ILE A 351 -11.11 2.26 -4.59
C ILE A 351 -9.79 2.84 -5.13
N ILE A 352 -9.06 2.13 -6.00
CA ILE A 352 -7.76 2.57 -6.50
C ILE A 352 -7.73 2.86 -8.00
N ARG A 353 -8.46 2.09 -8.83
CA ARG A 353 -8.38 2.26 -10.29
C ARG A 353 -9.14 3.48 -10.79
N ALA A 354 -10.22 3.90 -10.12
CA ALA A 354 -10.90 5.15 -10.46
C ALA A 354 -10.07 6.39 -10.06
N PRO A 355 -9.51 6.52 -8.83
CA PRO A 355 -8.60 7.61 -8.49
C PRO A 355 -7.31 7.67 -9.31
N LEU A 356 -6.87 6.57 -9.91
CA LEU A 356 -5.70 6.53 -10.79
C LEU A 356 -5.76 7.56 -11.91
N TYR A 357 -6.95 7.83 -12.44
CA TYR A 357 -7.19 8.85 -13.45
C TYR A 357 -7.01 10.31 -12.97
N LEU A 358 -6.87 10.51 -11.65
CA LEU A 358 -6.66 11.82 -11.03
C LEU A 358 -5.20 12.09 -10.63
N ILE A 359 -4.28 11.14 -10.87
CA ILE A 359 -2.85 11.27 -10.46
C ILE A 359 -2.09 12.25 -11.34
N GLY A 360 -2.47 12.39 -12.61
CA GLY A 360 -1.87 13.36 -13.52
C GLY A 360 -1.33 12.80 -14.84
N PRO A 361 -0.57 11.70 -14.88
CA PRO A 361 -0.21 11.09 -16.16
C PRO A 361 -1.43 10.66 -16.95
N GLU A 362 -1.42 10.90 -18.27
CA GLU A 362 -2.47 10.40 -19.16
C GLU A 362 -2.37 8.88 -19.32
N LEU A 363 -3.48 8.20 -19.08
CA LEU A 363 -3.63 6.77 -19.20
C LEU A 363 -4.51 6.47 -20.42
N SER A 364 -3.89 6.05 -21.53
CA SER A 364 -4.62 5.62 -22.72
C SER A 364 -5.44 4.36 -22.46
N GLU A 365 -6.41 4.08 -23.32
CA GLU A 365 -7.17 2.83 -23.29
C GLU A 365 -6.24 1.61 -23.46
N GLU A 366 -5.20 1.73 -24.29
CA GLU A 366 -4.19 0.69 -24.47
C GLU A 366 -3.45 0.38 -23.16
N VAL A 367 -3.10 1.39 -22.37
CA VAL A 367 -2.45 1.22 -21.07
C VAL A 367 -3.37 0.50 -20.08
N VAL A 368 -4.60 0.98 -19.90
CA VAL A 368 -5.52 0.44 -18.88
C VAL A 368 -6.11 -0.93 -19.22
N ARG A 369 -6.04 -1.33 -20.51
CA ARG A 369 -6.40 -2.68 -20.96
C ARG A 369 -5.14 -3.54 -21.21
N GLY A 370 -3.96 -2.98 -21.00
CA GLY A 370 -2.69 -3.66 -21.24
C GLY A 370 -2.32 -4.67 -20.16
N PRO A 371 -1.40 -5.61 -20.48
CA PRO A 371 -1.05 -6.70 -19.57
C PRO A 371 -0.34 -6.22 -18.30
N GLU A 372 0.50 -5.18 -18.39
CA GLU A 372 1.20 -4.63 -17.20
C GLU A 372 0.20 -4.06 -16.18
N TYR A 373 -0.80 -3.30 -16.65
CA TYR A 373 -1.85 -2.78 -15.79
C TYR A 373 -2.68 -3.89 -15.15
N GLY A 374 -3.05 -4.89 -15.95
CA GLY A 374 -3.78 -6.07 -15.47
C GLY A 374 -3.01 -6.83 -14.40
N GLU A 375 -1.71 -6.97 -14.55
CA GLU A 375 -0.87 -7.69 -13.58
C GLU A 375 -0.63 -6.89 -12.29
N LEU A 376 -0.40 -5.57 -12.38
CA LEU A 376 -0.36 -4.68 -11.22
C LEU A 376 -1.66 -4.76 -10.41
N ALA A 377 -2.80 -4.72 -11.09
CA ALA A 377 -4.11 -4.85 -10.48
C ALA A 377 -4.28 -6.21 -9.79
N ARG A 378 -4.05 -7.31 -10.51
CA ARG A 378 -4.19 -8.68 -10.00
C ARG A 378 -3.35 -8.92 -8.75
N LEU A 379 -2.05 -8.57 -8.79
CA LEU A 379 -1.16 -8.76 -7.65
C LEU A 379 -1.60 -7.97 -6.42
N THR A 380 -2.11 -6.76 -6.63
CA THR A 380 -2.63 -5.92 -5.54
C THR A 380 -3.93 -6.48 -4.98
N ASP A 381 -4.87 -6.89 -5.86
CA ASP A 381 -6.16 -7.49 -5.48
C ASP A 381 -5.93 -8.77 -4.65
N VAL A 382 -5.06 -9.67 -5.11
CA VAL A 382 -4.66 -10.90 -4.39
C VAL A 382 -4.07 -10.57 -3.02
N CYS A 383 -3.09 -9.66 -2.95
CA CYS A 383 -2.47 -9.28 -1.68
C CYS A 383 -3.49 -8.75 -0.67
N CYS A 384 -4.32 -7.80 -1.09
CA CYS A 384 -5.27 -7.15 -0.21
C CYS A 384 -6.38 -8.11 0.23
N ARG A 385 -6.93 -8.91 -0.68
CA ARG A 385 -7.96 -9.89 -0.35
C ARG A 385 -7.46 -10.96 0.61
N LEU A 386 -6.32 -11.57 0.35
CA LEU A 386 -5.77 -12.61 1.20
C LEU A 386 -5.39 -12.11 2.61
N LEU A 387 -4.89 -10.85 2.71
CA LEU A 387 -4.63 -10.21 3.99
C LEU A 387 -5.93 -9.98 4.78
N ASN A 388 -6.98 -9.52 4.11
CA ASN A 388 -8.31 -9.35 4.69
C ASN A 388 -8.85 -10.68 5.21
N ASP A 389 -8.83 -11.73 4.39
CA ASP A 389 -9.31 -13.07 4.77
C ASP A 389 -8.60 -13.61 6.02
N MET A 390 -7.27 -13.40 6.13
CA MET A 390 -6.52 -13.80 7.32
C MET A 390 -6.95 -13.04 8.59
N ALA A 391 -7.41 -11.81 8.44
CA ALA A 391 -7.87 -10.99 9.57
C ALA A 391 -9.31 -11.33 9.97
N THR A 392 -10.18 -11.60 9.00
CA THR A 392 -11.64 -11.68 9.19
C THR A 392 -12.18 -13.11 9.38
N TYR A 393 -11.41 -14.17 9.06
CA TYR A 393 -11.92 -15.55 9.01
C TYR A 393 -12.65 -16.01 10.29
N LYS A 394 -12.27 -15.51 11.48
CA LYS A 394 -12.94 -15.88 12.74
C LYS A 394 -14.33 -15.27 12.86
N THR A 395 -14.43 -13.98 12.52
CA THR A 395 -15.70 -13.24 12.54
C THR A 395 -16.64 -13.79 11.48
N GLU A 396 -16.14 -13.95 10.25
CA GLU A 396 -16.91 -14.50 9.14
C GLU A 396 -17.39 -15.93 9.41
N SER A 397 -16.55 -16.79 9.98
CA SER A 397 -16.95 -18.14 10.41
C SER A 397 -18.02 -18.09 11.51
N GLY A 398 -17.93 -17.12 12.43
CA GLY A 398 -18.93 -16.90 13.46
C GLY A 398 -20.30 -16.47 12.90
N ASP A 399 -20.28 -15.71 11.81
CA ASP A 399 -21.47 -15.25 11.07
C ASP A 399 -21.97 -16.30 10.07
N GLY A 400 -21.34 -17.46 9.99
CA GLY A 400 -21.74 -18.57 9.12
C GLY A 400 -21.24 -18.45 7.67
N LYS A 401 -20.39 -17.47 7.35
CA LYS A 401 -19.73 -17.36 6.04
C LYS A 401 -18.66 -18.44 5.92
N VAL A 402 -18.62 -19.10 4.78
CA VAL A 402 -17.65 -20.16 4.45
C VAL A 402 -16.71 -19.76 3.32
N ALA A 403 -17.06 -18.74 2.54
CA ALA A 403 -16.27 -18.21 1.43
C ALA A 403 -15.19 -17.27 1.95
N ASN A 404 -14.10 -17.84 2.49
CA ASN A 404 -12.91 -17.16 2.96
C ASN A 404 -11.72 -18.08 2.71
N SER A 405 -10.62 -17.60 2.19
CA SER A 405 -9.47 -18.42 1.77
C SER A 405 -8.89 -19.27 2.90
N VAL A 406 -8.85 -18.76 4.14
CA VAL A 406 -8.38 -19.54 5.31
C VAL A 406 -9.33 -20.71 5.60
N LEU A 407 -10.63 -20.47 5.56
CA LEU A 407 -11.65 -21.50 5.82
C LEU A 407 -11.68 -22.55 4.71
N LEU A 408 -11.57 -22.12 3.46
CA LEU A 408 -11.57 -23.01 2.30
C LEU A 408 -10.34 -23.93 2.28
N LEU A 409 -9.16 -23.41 2.56
CA LEU A 409 -7.93 -24.21 2.65
C LEU A 409 -7.96 -25.15 3.86
N ALA A 410 -8.41 -24.67 5.03
CA ALA A 410 -8.51 -25.49 6.24
C ALA A 410 -9.59 -26.58 6.13
N GLY A 411 -10.69 -26.29 5.42
CA GLY A 411 -11.78 -27.25 5.20
C GLY A 411 -11.55 -28.25 4.08
N GLY A 412 -10.44 -28.18 3.33
CA GLY A 412 -10.16 -29.06 2.21
C GLY A 412 -11.11 -28.86 1.02
N ALA A 413 -11.62 -27.66 0.84
CA ALA A 413 -12.53 -27.32 -0.26
C ALA A 413 -11.88 -27.61 -1.63
N GLY A 414 -12.60 -28.33 -2.48
CA GLY A 414 -12.13 -28.72 -3.82
C GLY A 414 -11.41 -30.06 -3.89
N GLY A 415 -11.53 -30.91 -2.85
CA GLY A 415 -11.00 -32.28 -2.83
C GLY A 415 -9.54 -32.38 -2.35
N GLY A 416 -8.99 -31.30 -1.80
CA GLY A 416 -7.71 -31.33 -1.09
C GLY A 416 -7.83 -31.95 0.32
N GLU A 417 -6.70 -32.36 0.91
CA GLU A 417 -6.67 -32.72 2.34
C GLU A 417 -6.93 -31.47 3.18
N ALA A 418 -7.77 -31.61 4.22
CA ALA A 418 -8.01 -30.55 5.18
C ALA A 418 -6.70 -30.16 5.89
N ALA A 419 -6.34 -28.91 5.83
CA ALA A 419 -5.17 -28.35 6.51
C ALA A 419 -5.57 -27.79 7.88
N SER A 420 -4.60 -27.63 8.79
CA SER A 420 -4.86 -26.83 9.98
C SER A 420 -4.99 -25.34 9.58
N VAL A 421 -5.73 -24.57 10.38
CA VAL A 421 -5.88 -23.12 10.17
C VAL A 421 -4.51 -22.43 10.06
N GLU A 422 -3.54 -22.82 10.89
CA GLU A 422 -2.19 -22.25 10.83
C GLU A 422 -1.45 -22.64 9.55
N ALA A 423 -1.58 -23.88 9.07
CA ALA A 423 -1.00 -24.29 7.79
C ALA A 423 -1.63 -23.53 6.60
N ALA A 424 -2.95 -23.33 6.64
CA ALA A 424 -3.65 -22.51 5.64
C ALA A 424 -3.15 -21.06 5.64
N LYS A 425 -2.98 -20.45 6.82
CA LYS A 425 -2.42 -19.10 6.95
C LYS A 425 -0.97 -19.01 6.46
N ASP A 426 -0.16 -20.04 6.72
CA ASP A 426 1.23 -20.05 6.26
C ASP A 426 1.32 -20.16 4.74
N GLU A 427 0.40 -20.87 4.11
CA GLU A 427 0.29 -20.91 2.64
C GLU A 427 -0.13 -19.56 2.09
N ILE A 428 -1.14 -18.92 2.69
CA ILE A 428 -1.58 -17.57 2.32
C ILE A 428 -0.45 -16.55 2.48
N ARG A 429 0.29 -16.56 3.61
CA ARG A 429 1.43 -15.68 3.82
C ARG A 429 2.50 -15.83 2.73
N ARG A 430 2.80 -17.06 2.32
CA ARG A 430 3.74 -17.32 1.22
C ARG A 430 3.25 -16.74 -0.10
N THR A 431 1.97 -16.89 -0.40
CA THR A 431 1.35 -16.34 -1.60
C THR A 431 1.39 -14.80 -1.59
N VAL A 432 1.04 -14.17 -0.48
CA VAL A 432 1.10 -12.71 -0.31
C VAL A 432 2.54 -12.20 -0.48
N GLU A 433 3.52 -12.84 0.15
CA GLU A 433 4.92 -12.42 0.03
C GLU A 433 5.47 -12.61 -1.40
N ALA A 434 5.11 -13.69 -2.09
CA ALA A 434 5.47 -13.87 -3.50
C ALA A 434 4.86 -12.78 -4.38
N SER A 435 3.55 -12.52 -4.24
CA SER A 435 2.85 -11.47 -4.99
C SER A 435 3.42 -10.08 -4.73
N LYS A 436 3.79 -9.77 -3.49
CA LYS A 436 4.45 -8.49 -3.14
C LYS A 436 5.83 -8.34 -3.79
N ARG A 437 6.63 -9.40 -3.82
CA ARG A 437 7.95 -9.37 -4.49
C ARG A 437 7.80 -9.15 -5.99
N GLU A 438 6.84 -9.81 -6.62
CA GLU A 438 6.53 -9.63 -8.04
C GLU A 438 6.01 -8.22 -8.32
N LEU A 439 5.07 -7.72 -7.51
CA LEU A 439 4.57 -6.35 -7.60
C LEU A 439 5.70 -5.32 -7.46
N LEU A 440 6.60 -5.51 -6.49
CA LEU A 440 7.75 -4.61 -6.30
C LEU A 440 8.64 -4.61 -7.56
N GLY A 441 8.88 -5.77 -8.15
CA GLY A 441 9.62 -5.88 -9.41
C GLY A 441 8.97 -5.08 -10.55
N LEU A 442 7.63 -5.13 -10.69
CA LEU A 442 6.90 -4.34 -11.69
C LEU A 442 6.94 -2.83 -11.40
N VAL A 443 6.77 -2.46 -10.12
CA VAL A 443 6.76 -1.06 -9.69
C VAL A 443 8.12 -0.41 -9.83
N THR A 444 9.21 -1.13 -9.57
CA THR A 444 10.58 -0.60 -9.61
C THR A 444 11.25 -0.71 -10.97
N ARG A 445 10.67 -1.43 -11.95
CA ARG A 445 11.22 -1.45 -13.32
C ARG A 445 11.24 -0.05 -13.91
N ASP A 446 12.41 0.31 -14.44
CA ASP A 446 12.62 1.60 -15.07
C ASP A 446 11.72 1.77 -16.30
N ASP A 447 11.13 2.95 -16.45
CA ASP A 447 10.40 3.31 -17.65
C ASP A 447 11.46 3.51 -18.75
N ALA A 448 11.55 2.57 -19.69
CA ALA A 448 12.46 2.69 -20.85
C ALA A 448 12.20 4.01 -21.60
N PRO A 449 13.20 4.58 -22.30
CA PRO A 449 13.06 5.85 -22.97
C PRO A 449 11.82 5.89 -23.87
N ALA A 450 11.19 7.06 -23.93
CA ALA A 450 9.87 7.35 -24.50
C ALA A 450 9.56 6.81 -25.93
N ALA A 451 10.52 6.24 -26.62
CA ALA A 451 10.34 5.64 -27.95
C ALA A 451 9.58 4.30 -27.91
N ASP A 452 9.57 3.60 -26.76
CA ASP A 452 8.91 2.30 -26.55
C ASP A 452 7.76 2.38 -25.52
N ALA A 453 7.30 3.58 -25.16
CA ALA A 453 6.34 3.81 -24.05
C ALA A 453 4.88 3.44 -24.39
N GLY A 454 4.59 2.89 -25.58
CA GLY A 454 3.26 2.41 -25.94
C GLY A 454 2.81 1.28 -25.00
N GLY A 455 1.79 1.53 -24.17
CA GLY A 455 1.17 0.51 -23.32
C GLY A 455 1.76 0.31 -21.94
N ARG A 456 2.74 1.12 -21.48
CA ARG A 456 3.29 1.03 -20.12
C ARG A 456 2.58 1.92 -19.10
N VAL A 457 2.47 1.42 -17.87
CA VAL A 457 1.90 2.18 -16.75
C VAL A 457 2.94 3.15 -16.19
N PRO A 458 2.64 4.47 -16.10
CA PRO A 458 3.56 5.46 -15.53
C PRO A 458 3.89 5.17 -14.07
N ARG A 459 5.12 5.46 -13.64
CA ARG A 459 5.60 5.19 -12.29
C ARG A 459 4.71 5.76 -11.18
N PRO A 460 4.19 6.99 -11.22
CA PRO A 460 3.29 7.49 -10.19
C PRO A 460 2.00 6.66 -10.05
N CYS A 461 1.54 6.04 -11.14
CA CYS A 461 0.40 5.14 -11.13
C CYS A 461 0.77 3.77 -10.55
N LYS A 462 1.95 3.24 -10.83
CA LYS A 462 2.48 2.00 -10.22
C LYS A 462 2.62 2.14 -8.71
N ASP A 463 3.09 3.30 -8.23
CA ASP A 463 3.27 3.58 -6.81
C ASP A 463 1.95 3.50 -6.03
N LEU A 464 0.80 3.82 -6.64
CA LEU A 464 -0.52 3.68 -6.01
C LEU A 464 -0.83 2.22 -5.65
N PHE A 465 -0.58 1.28 -6.57
CA PHE A 465 -0.77 -0.15 -6.32
C PHE A 465 0.11 -0.64 -5.17
N TRP A 466 1.38 -0.22 -5.15
CA TRP A 466 2.30 -0.57 -4.09
C TRP A 466 1.90 0.00 -2.73
N ASN A 467 1.52 1.28 -2.68
CA ASN A 467 1.10 1.94 -1.45
C ASN A 467 -0.20 1.33 -0.90
N MET A 468 -1.11 0.87 -1.77
CA MET A 468 -2.30 0.13 -1.33
C MET A 468 -1.92 -1.17 -0.60
N CYS A 469 -0.95 -1.92 -1.09
CA CYS A 469 -0.45 -3.11 -0.39
C CYS A 469 0.16 -2.76 0.98
N LYS A 470 0.86 -1.63 1.11
CA LYS A 470 1.37 -1.16 2.41
C LYS A 470 0.24 -0.86 3.39
N VAL A 471 -0.79 -0.17 2.92
CA VAL A 471 -1.98 0.14 3.73
C VAL A 471 -2.71 -1.14 4.14
N ALA A 472 -2.89 -2.09 3.22
CA ALA A 472 -3.50 -3.39 3.54
C ALA A 472 -2.69 -4.18 4.58
N ASN A 473 -1.35 -4.16 4.51
CA ASN A 473 -0.51 -4.74 5.54
C ASN A 473 -0.74 -4.10 6.91
N LEU A 474 -0.79 -2.76 6.97
CA LEU A 474 -1.07 -2.05 8.21
C LEU A 474 -2.44 -2.44 8.78
N THR A 475 -3.45 -2.48 7.93
CA THR A 475 -4.85 -2.69 8.34
C THR A 475 -5.10 -4.13 8.81
N TYR A 476 -4.44 -5.13 8.20
CA TYR A 476 -4.82 -6.55 8.37
C TYR A 476 -3.77 -7.44 9.03
N LEU A 477 -2.48 -7.05 9.12
CA LEU A 477 -1.44 -7.87 9.73
C LEU A 477 -1.32 -7.64 11.24
N GLN A 478 -1.98 -8.48 12.04
CA GLN A 478 -1.91 -8.44 13.51
C GLN A 478 -0.53 -8.71 14.12
N ALA A 479 0.42 -9.25 13.37
CA ALA A 479 1.72 -9.67 13.90
C ALA A 479 2.68 -8.52 14.23
N ASN A 480 2.43 -7.30 13.76
CA ASN A 480 3.33 -6.17 13.88
C ASN A 480 2.79 -4.97 14.71
N GLY A 481 1.72 -5.17 15.46
CA GLY A 481 1.26 -4.19 16.45
C GLY A 481 0.43 -3.01 15.95
N TYR A 482 -0.05 -3.01 14.69
CA TYR A 482 -0.83 -1.90 14.13
C TYR A 482 -2.28 -2.26 13.77
N CYS A 483 -2.79 -3.38 14.26
CA CYS A 483 -4.07 -3.90 13.78
C CYS A 483 -5.25 -3.69 14.70
N SER A 484 -5.07 -3.05 15.85
CA SER A 484 -6.22 -2.61 16.62
C SER A 484 -6.72 -1.27 16.09
N LEU A 485 -8.03 -1.06 16.13
CA LEU A 485 -8.62 0.25 15.83
C LEU A 485 -7.97 1.35 16.67
N GLU A 486 -7.56 1.04 17.89
CA GLU A 486 -6.90 1.94 18.83
C GLU A 486 -5.50 2.38 18.31
N GLU A 487 -4.74 1.47 17.73
CA GLU A 487 -3.42 1.76 17.15
C GLU A 487 -3.56 2.56 15.84
N MET A 488 -4.57 2.25 15.01
CA MET A 488 -4.88 3.06 13.83
C MET A 488 -5.33 4.48 14.22
N VAL A 489 -6.14 4.62 15.26
CA VAL A 489 -6.54 5.93 15.81
C VAL A 489 -5.32 6.68 16.34
N GLY A 490 -4.39 6.01 17.02
CA GLY A 490 -3.12 6.59 17.47
C GLY A 490 -2.26 7.09 16.31
N ALA A 491 -2.09 6.28 15.26
CA ALA A 491 -1.35 6.66 14.06
C ALA A 491 -2.01 7.84 13.32
N THR A 492 -3.35 7.82 13.23
CA THR A 492 -4.15 8.92 12.68
C THR A 492 -3.93 10.21 13.46
N SER A 493 -4.05 10.14 14.80
CA SER A 493 -3.82 11.29 15.68
C SER A 493 -2.43 11.88 15.45
N ALA A 494 -1.41 11.03 15.36
CA ALA A 494 -0.04 11.45 15.12
C ALA A 494 0.12 12.24 13.82
N VAL A 495 -0.55 11.86 12.75
CA VAL A 495 -0.40 12.49 11.42
C VAL A 495 -1.32 13.69 11.25
N VAL A 496 -2.58 13.60 11.68
CA VAL A 496 -3.62 14.61 11.37
C VAL A 496 -3.76 15.67 12.45
N HIS A 497 -3.59 15.29 13.73
CA HIS A 497 -3.97 16.14 14.87
C HIS A 497 -2.82 16.58 15.76
N GLU A 498 -1.83 15.71 15.99
CA GLU A 498 -0.75 16.02 16.93
C GLU A 498 0.24 17.05 16.39
N GLN A 499 0.76 17.85 17.30
CA GLN A 499 1.87 18.76 17.00
C GLN A 499 3.19 17.98 16.88
N LEU A 500 4.11 18.50 16.07
CA LEU A 500 5.48 18.00 16.02
C LEU A 500 6.21 18.31 17.34
N LYS A 501 7.01 17.35 17.80
CA LYS A 501 7.93 17.52 18.94
C LYS A 501 9.28 18.00 18.40
N VAL A 502 9.37 19.29 18.06
CA VAL A 502 10.56 19.95 17.51
C VAL A 502 11.11 21.01 18.46
#